data_030a2549782c0567539a2ac474d5f708
#
_entry.id   030a2549782c0567539a2ac474d5f708
#
_cell.length_a   1.000
_cell.length_b   1.000
_cell.length_c   1.000
_cell.angle_alpha   90.00
_cell.angle_beta   90.00
_cell.angle_gamma   90.00
#
_symmetry.space_group_name_H-M   'P 1'
#
loop_
_entity.id
_entity.type
_entity.pdbx_description
1 polymer ?
#
loop_
_entity_poly.entity_id
_entity_poly.type
_entity_poly.pdbx_seq_one_letter_code
_entity_poly.pdbx_strand_id
1 'polypeptide(L)'
;MPVTIRRASAACALLLASTMLLTFGASAQQSSPVQLSQGVAQIHAKPARRLLLRNAMVIYGNAKPPYGPVDIVSDDGVISYVGAASDRSRTIARSGSDVVIDATGKYVMPGIVNAHMHWHEERQPGVPQPIQYERNLYLAAGVTTAREVGGDFEKSKRWQAESQAHTIVAPRILVYPFVSKGRTGSPAEIRAWIRDIKAKGADGLKIIGMDRDELEAIMDEAHKLGLRTATHIAVEETTAKDYIELGVNSIEHFYGVADAALNGIQDFPPDMNYANEVHRFGRAGELYAQADPEKLHKVIDAMVAKHVAWDPTFSIYEASRDLVRAQNQPWFKDYLHPSMEQYFKGSTENHGSYFFGWTSTQESNWRRQYRIWMDAVREFANKGGLVTTGDDAGYIYSMYGFGIARELELHQEAGFHPLEVIEHATWNGAKLIGMEDRLGKVREGFIADLLVVNGNPLENLKLLNPYGADVMMVNGKPMPNYTPIGSGDRVQNARGGGIEWTIKDGIPYHVPTLMREVKDMVVKARERRPSTTAGQ
;
A
#
# COMPACT_ATOMS: atom_id res chain seq x y z
N MET A 1 65.33 -30.60 -43.79
CA MET A 1 66.13 -31.66 -43.11
C MET A 1 65.21 -32.28 -42.01
N PRO A 2 65.23 -33.60 -41.94
CA PRO A 2 64.20 -34.38 -41.33
C PRO A 2 64.58 -34.82 -39.91
N VAL A 3 63.69 -35.53 -39.27
CA VAL A 3 63.95 -36.59 -38.28
C VAL A 3 62.93 -36.48 -37.12
N THR A 4 62.30 -37.47 -36.62
CA THR A 4 62.09 -38.89 -36.83
C THR A 4 60.92 -39.30 -35.95
N ILE A 5 60.14 -40.21 -36.45
CA ILE A 5 59.04 -40.92 -35.78
C ILE A 5 59.64 -41.93 -34.77
N ARG A 6 59.05 -42.06 -33.63
CA ARG A 6 59.04 -43.38 -32.95
C ARG A 6 57.63 -43.75 -32.45
N ARG A 7 57.13 -44.80 -33.00
CA ARG A 7 55.97 -45.61 -32.51
C ARG A 7 56.40 -46.44 -31.33
N ALA A 8 55.51 -46.59 -30.39
CA ALA A 8 55.46 -47.78 -29.53
C ALA A 8 54.02 -48.18 -29.25
N SER A 9 53.80 -49.42 -29.40
CA SER A 9 52.51 -50.12 -29.54
C SER A 9 51.85 -50.47 -28.22
N ALA A 10 50.56 -50.46 -28.22
CA ALA A 10 49.57 -51.45 -27.71
C ALA A 10 49.69 -52.03 -26.30
N ALA A 11 48.64 -51.82 -25.53
CA ALA A 11 47.99 -52.90 -24.80
C ALA A 11 46.51 -52.54 -24.57
N CYS A 12 45.63 -53.39 -25.10
CA CYS A 12 44.19 -53.42 -24.84
C CYS A 12 43.93 -53.81 -23.36
N ALA A 13 43.13 -53.02 -22.70
CA ALA A 13 42.38 -53.47 -21.53
C ALA A 13 40.94 -52.99 -21.64
N LEU A 14 40.04 -53.93 -21.90
CA LEU A 14 38.59 -53.74 -21.78
C LEU A 14 38.26 -53.42 -20.31
N LEU A 15 37.73 -52.27 -20.04
CA LEU A 15 37.02 -51.94 -18.81
C LEU A 15 35.56 -51.65 -19.16
N LEU A 16 34.67 -52.53 -18.73
CA LEU A 16 33.24 -52.38 -18.71
C LEU A 16 32.89 -51.15 -17.87
N ALA A 17 32.45 -50.08 -18.50
CA ALA A 17 31.87 -48.94 -17.81
C ALA A 17 30.36 -49.20 -17.58
N SER A 18 30.02 -49.56 -16.36
CA SER A 18 28.64 -49.56 -15.87
C SER A 18 28.15 -48.13 -15.78
N THR A 19 27.30 -47.69 -16.71
CA THR A 19 26.57 -46.43 -16.66
C THR A 19 25.53 -46.52 -15.55
N MET A 20 25.85 -46.00 -14.37
CA MET A 20 24.87 -45.64 -13.37
C MET A 20 24.14 -44.37 -13.85
N LEU A 21 22.90 -44.54 -14.32
CA LEU A 21 21.96 -43.43 -14.47
C LEU A 21 21.60 -42.93 -13.07
N LEU A 22 22.23 -41.84 -12.65
CA LEU A 22 21.76 -41.03 -11.54
C LEU A 22 20.51 -40.29 -12.00
N THR A 23 19.33 -40.85 -11.75
CA THR A 23 18.08 -40.14 -11.78
C THR A 23 18.11 -39.12 -10.64
N PHE A 24 18.39 -37.87 -10.96
CA PHE A 24 18.07 -36.77 -10.07
C PHE A 24 16.54 -36.66 -9.97
N GLY A 25 15.96 -37.37 -9.02
CA GLY A 25 14.63 -37.12 -8.54
C GLY A 25 14.63 -35.74 -7.91
N ALA A 26 14.11 -34.74 -8.63
CA ALA A 26 13.70 -33.49 -8.01
C ALA A 26 12.56 -33.82 -7.03
N SER A 27 12.91 -34.14 -5.79
CA SER A 27 11.94 -34.15 -4.71
C SER A 27 11.44 -32.72 -4.57
N ALA A 28 10.23 -32.45 -5.10
CA ALA A 28 9.46 -31.31 -4.70
C ALA A 28 9.36 -31.41 -3.17
N GLN A 29 10.13 -30.57 -2.50
CA GLN A 29 10.03 -30.39 -1.07
C GLN A 29 8.65 -29.82 -0.81
N GLN A 30 7.67 -30.69 -0.54
CA GLN A 30 6.41 -30.31 0.04
C GLN A 30 6.75 -29.52 1.30
N SER A 31 6.50 -28.22 1.26
CA SER A 31 6.61 -27.36 2.43
C SER A 31 5.62 -27.92 3.47
N SER A 32 6.14 -28.64 4.46
CA SER A 32 5.35 -29.04 5.62
C SER A 32 4.68 -27.77 6.18
N PRO A 33 3.40 -27.82 6.56
CA PRO A 33 2.76 -26.67 7.21
C PRO A 33 3.62 -26.30 8.42
N VAL A 34 4.18 -25.09 8.42
CA VAL A 34 4.99 -24.59 9.52
C VAL A 34 4.08 -24.51 10.73
N GLN A 35 4.26 -25.41 11.68
CA GLN A 35 3.55 -25.34 12.96
C GLN A 35 3.91 -24.01 13.62
N LEU A 36 2.86 -23.16 13.83
CA LEU A 36 3.01 -21.95 14.63
C LEU A 36 3.57 -22.32 16.00
N SER A 37 4.48 -21.51 16.55
CA SER A 37 4.80 -21.65 17.96
C SER A 37 3.50 -21.58 18.75
N GLN A 38 3.32 -22.41 19.77
CA GLN A 38 2.07 -22.46 20.54
C GLN A 38 1.63 -21.06 21.01
N GLY A 39 2.60 -20.19 21.37
CA GLY A 39 2.33 -18.81 21.78
C GLY A 39 1.71 -17.93 20.69
N VAL A 40 2.17 -18.02 19.42
CA VAL A 40 1.59 -17.24 18.32
C VAL A 40 0.17 -17.66 18.00
N ALA A 41 -0.09 -18.99 17.93
CA ALA A 41 -1.42 -19.51 17.66
C ALA A 41 -2.46 -19.16 18.75
N GLN A 42 -2.01 -18.91 19.96
CA GLN A 42 -2.88 -18.55 21.08
C GLN A 42 -3.35 -17.10 21.01
N ILE A 43 -2.57 -16.19 20.41
CA ILE A 43 -2.84 -14.75 20.43
C ILE A 43 -3.20 -14.17 19.06
N HIS A 44 -2.76 -14.79 17.95
CA HIS A 44 -3.04 -14.32 16.61
C HIS A 44 -4.55 -14.23 16.33
N ALA A 45 -5.00 -13.04 15.89
CA ALA A 45 -6.39 -12.72 15.56
C ALA A 45 -7.41 -12.98 16.69
N LYS A 46 -6.97 -12.87 17.94
CA LYS A 46 -7.85 -13.05 19.10
C LYS A 46 -7.92 -11.77 19.93
N PRO A 47 -9.12 -11.36 20.36
CA PRO A 47 -9.28 -10.23 21.27
C PRO A 47 -8.48 -10.43 22.56
N ALA A 48 -7.76 -9.40 22.97
CA ALA A 48 -7.06 -9.34 24.25
C ALA A 48 -7.73 -8.31 25.13
N ARG A 49 -8.14 -8.71 26.35
CA ARG A 49 -8.64 -7.76 27.36
C ARG A 49 -7.54 -6.77 27.74
N ARG A 50 -6.34 -7.28 27.93
CA ARG A 50 -5.13 -6.48 28.18
C ARG A 50 -4.00 -6.96 27.29
N LEU A 51 -3.41 -6.02 26.53
CA LEU A 51 -2.23 -6.24 25.72
C LEU A 51 -1.09 -5.40 26.27
N LEU A 52 0.05 -6.03 26.58
CA LEU A 52 1.30 -5.38 26.96
C LEU A 52 2.34 -5.56 25.87
N LEU A 53 2.80 -4.45 25.29
CA LEU A 53 4.03 -4.39 24.48
C LEU A 53 5.17 -3.95 25.40
N ARG A 54 6.13 -4.83 25.64
CA ARG A 54 7.20 -4.63 26.62
C ARG A 54 8.47 -4.09 25.98
N ASN A 55 9.09 -3.10 26.61
CA ASN A 55 10.41 -2.56 26.24
C ASN A 55 10.50 -2.04 24.79
N ALA A 56 9.49 -1.35 24.30
CA ALA A 56 9.41 -0.84 22.93
C ALA A 56 10.17 0.48 22.75
N MET A 57 10.83 0.64 21.61
CA MET A 57 11.16 1.97 21.08
C MET A 57 9.93 2.53 20.36
N VAL A 58 9.49 3.73 20.66
CA VAL A 58 8.24 4.30 20.15
C VAL A 58 8.52 5.37 19.09
N ILE A 59 7.89 5.20 17.93
CA ILE A 59 7.71 6.27 16.93
C ILE A 59 6.29 6.80 17.14
N TYR A 60 6.18 8.06 17.58
CA TYR A 60 4.93 8.59 18.10
C TYR A 60 3.83 8.80 17.03
N GLY A 61 4.20 9.06 15.78
CA GLY A 61 3.28 9.31 14.66
C GLY A 61 3.12 10.77 14.24
N ASN A 62 3.93 11.69 14.75
CA ASN A 62 3.87 13.14 14.45
C ASN A 62 5.22 13.77 14.13
N ALA A 63 6.05 13.10 13.39
CA ALA A 63 7.39 13.50 12.99
C ALA A 63 8.37 13.84 14.15
N LYS A 64 8.06 13.46 15.38
CA LYS A 64 8.98 13.58 16.51
C LYS A 64 9.98 12.43 16.55
N PRO A 65 11.20 12.66 17.05
CA PRO A 65 12.18 11.60 17.23
C PRO A 65 11.64 10.43 18.07
N PRO A 66 12.07 9.19 17.81
CA PRO A 66 11.67 8.03 18.60
C PRO A 66 12.21 8.13 20.03
N TYR A 67 11.51 7.50 20.96
CA TYR A 67 11.91 7.43 22.37
C TYR A 67 11.64 6.03 22.96
N GLY A 68 12.31 5.71 24.03
CA GLY A 68 12.16 4.43 24.71
C GLY A 68 13.50 3.97 25.35
N PRO A 69 13.56 2.71 25.86
CA PRO A 69 12.46 1.73 25.84
C PRO A 69 11.36 2.04 26.86
N VAL A 70 10.11 1.80 26.47
CA VAL A 70 8.92 1.95 27.30
C VAL A 70 8.00 0.74 27.18
N ASP A 71 7.10 0.58 28.16
CA ASP A 71 5.98 -0.35 28.09
C ASP A 71 4.75 0.39 27.52
N ILE A 72 4.00 -0.28 26.64
CA ILE A 72 2.71 0.19 26.12
C ILE A 72 1.65 -0.81 26.55
N VAL A 73 0.60 -0.33 27.21
CA VAL A 73 -0.54 -1.17 27.62
C VAL A 73 -1.79 -0.71 26.90
N SER A 74 -2.54 -1.66 26.38
CA SER A 74 -3.91 -1.46 25.91
C SER A 74 -4.85 -2.28 26.76
N ASP A 75 -5.92 -1.66 27.24
CA ASP A 75 -7.04 -2.32 27.90
C ASP A 75 -8.29 -2.17 27.01
N ASP A 76 -8.92 -3.28 26.69
CA ASP A 76 -10.11 -3.36 25.83
C ASP A 76 -9.98 -2.54 24.52
N GLY A 77 -8.80 -2.64 23.88
CA GLY A 77 -8.51 -2.00 22.60
C GLY A 77 -8.13 -0.50 22.67
N VAL A 78 -8.02 0.09 23.87
CA VAL A 78 -7.60 1.48 24.07
C VAL A 78 -6.26 1.53 24.80
N ILE A 79 -5.33 2.35 24.34
CA ILE A 79 -4.03 2.54 25.00
C ILE A 79 -4.26 3.21 26.36
N SER A 80 -3.96 2.50 27.43
CA SER A 80 -4.19 2.94 28.81
C SER A 80 -2.90 3.38 29.52
N TYR A 81 -1.72 3.08 28.93
CA TYR A 81 -0.43 3.46 29.50
C TYR A 81 0.66 3.46 28.42
N VAL A 82 1.53 4.49 28.47
CA VAL A 82 2.77 4.56 27.69
C VAL A 82 3.84 5.17 28.59
N GLY A 83 4.82 4.39 29.02
CA GLY A 83 5.86 4.90 29.91
C GLY A 83 6.87 3.85 30.36
N ALA A 84 7.70 4.21 31.32
CA ALA A 84 8.71 3.30 31.88
C ALA A 84 8.04 2.06 32.50
N ALA A 85 8.77 0.95 32.48
CA ALA A 85 8.31 -0.29 33.12
C ALA A 85 7.95 -0.07 34.60
N SER A 86 6.78 -0.53 34.99
CA SER A 86 6.26 -0.38 36.34
C SER A 86 5.40 -1.60 36.72
N ASP A 87 5.10 -1.75 38.01
CA ASP A 87 4.18 -2.79 38.46
C ASP A 87 2.79 -2.63 37.80
N ARG A 88 2.34 -1.38 37.61
CA ARG A 88 1.07 -1.08 36.91
C ARG A 88 1.09 -1.54 35.48
N SER A 89 2.18 -1.30 34.73
CA SER A 89 2.28 -1.72 33.33
C SER A 89 2.38 -3.24 33.19
N ARG A 90 3.07 -3.91 34.10
CA ARG A 90 3.41 -5.33 34.01
C ARG A 90 2.46 -6.28 34.76
N THR A 91 1.45 -5.76 35.41
CA THR A 91 0.43 -6.58 36.06
C THR A 91 -0.43 -7.24 34.99
N ILE A 92 -0.30 -8.57 34.87
CA ILE A 92 -1.06 -9.42 33.96
C ILE A 92 -1.97 -10.29 34.81
N ALA A 93 -3.27 -10.32 34.48
CA ALA A 93 -4.20 -11.23 35.11
C ALA A 93 -3.85 -12.67 34.71
N ARG A 94 -4.05 -13.61 35.64
CA ARG A 94 -3.81 -15.05 35.35
C ARG A 94 -4.90 -15.66 34.44
N SER A 95 -5.87 -14.84 33.99
CA SER A 95 -6.88 -15.23 33.01
C SER A 95 -6.29 -15.25 31.60
N GLY A 96 -6.62 -16.25 30.80
CA GLY A 96 -6.06 -16.48 29.46
C GLY A 96 -6.39 -15.41 28.39
N SER A 97 -6.97 -14.26 28.80
CA SER A 97 -7.31 -13.13 27.92
C SER A 97 -6.29 -11.98 27.94
N ASP A 98 -5.24 -12.10 28.75
CA ASP A 98 -4.16 -11.10 28.79
C ASP A 98 -2.99 -11.59 27.92
N VAL A 99 -2.41 -10.67 27.11
CA VAL A 99 -1.37 -10.95 26.14
C VAL A 99 -0.14 -10.11 26.40
N VAL A 100 1.04 -10.71 26.30
CA VAL A 100 2.33 -10.00 26.36
C VAL A 100 3.10 -10.26 25.06
N ILE A 101 3.53 -9.17 24.41
CA ILE A 101 4.45 -9.21 23.26
C ILE A 101 5.74 -8.53 23.69
N ASP A 102 6.86 -9.23 23.57
CA ASP A 102 8.18 -8.66 23.83
C ASP A 102 8.66 -7.86 22.62
N ALA A 103 8.75 -6.55 22.80
CA ALA A 103 9.22 -5.58 21.82
C ALA A 103 10.65 -5.10 22.10
N THR A 104 11.41 -5.83 22.93
CA THR A 104 12.83 -5.50 23.21
C THR A 104 13.63 -5.45 21.91
N GLY A 105 14.26 -4.31 21.63
CA GLY A 105 15.01 -4.07 20.39
C GLY A 105 14.14 -3.83 19.14
N LYS A 106 12.83 -3.72 19.32
CA LYS A 106 11.88 -3.44 18.23
C LYS A 106 11.28 -2.04 18.37
N TYR A 107 10.71 -1.56 17.27
CA TYR A 107 10.01 -0.29 17.21
C TYR A 107 8.50 -0.52 17.19
N VAL A 108 7.79 0.34 17.92
CA VAL A 108 6.32 0.40 17.88
C VAL A 108 5.90 1.74 17.32
N MET A 109 5.04 1.71 16.31
CA MET A 109 4.48 2.89 15.66
C MET A 109 2.97 2.75 15.51
N PRO A 110 2.23 3.83 15.21
CA PRO A 110 0.81 3.71 14.89
C PRO A 110 0.57 2.84 13.66
N GLY A 111 -0.59 2.22 13.59
CA GLY A 111 -1.06 1.53 12.40
C GLY A 111 -1.25 2.48 11.22
N ILE A 112 -1.03 1.99 10.02
CA ILE A 112 -1.16 2.75 8.78
C ILE A 112 -2.63 2.98 8.47
N VAL A 113 -2.96 4.22 8.09
CA VAL A 113 -4.24 4.61 7.48
C VAL A 113 -4.02 4.67 5.98
N ASN A 114 -4.49 3.66 5.25
CA ASN A 114 -4.51 3.68 3.78
C ASN A 114 -5.67 4.58 3.32
N ALA A 115 -5.35 5.76 2.83
CA ALA A 115 -6.31 6.79 2.49
C ALA A 115 -7.01 6.59 1.14
N HIS A 116 -6.53 5.64 0.33
CA HIS A 116 -7.08 5.33 -0.99
C HIS A 116 -6.89 3.87 -1.35
N MET A 117 -7.93 3.08 -1.23
CA MET A 117 -7.89 1.67 -1.63
C MET A 117 -9.24 1.22 -2.19
N HIS A 118 -9.20 0.11 -2.87
CA HIS A 118 -10.36 -0.57 -3.44
C HIS A 118 -10.36 -2.05 -3.08
N TRP A 119 -11.54 -2.64 -2.93
CA TRP A 119 -11.71 -4.08 -2.77
C TRP A 119 -12.08 -4.73 -4.10
N HIS A 120 -11.41 -5.85 -4.45
CA HIS A 120 -11.65 -6.56 -5.70
C HIS A 120 -11.69 -8.07 -5.47
N GLU A 121 -12.87 -8.66 -5.43
CA GLU A 121 -13.02 -10.12 -5.27
C GLU A 121 -12.57 -10.91 -6.52
N GLU A 122 -12.56 -10.28 -7.69
CA GLU A 122 -12.22 -10.90 -8.96
C GLU A 122 -11.66 -9.84 -9.91
N ARG A 123 -10.36 -9.92 -10.19
CA ARG A 123 -9.74 -9.01 -11.16
C ARG A 123 -9.88 -9.50 -12.59
N GLN A 124 -9.88 -10.82 -12.79
CA GLN A 124 -10.07 -11.46 -14.08
C GLN A 124 -11.34 -12.31 -14.05
N PRO A 125 -12.34 -12.07 -14.93
CA PRO A 125 -13.55 -12.87 -15.00
C PRO A 125 -13.27 -14.38 -15.11
N GLY A 126 -13.95 -15.17 -14.29
CA GLY A 126 -13.75 -16.63 -14.22
C GLY A 126 -12.52 -17.10 -13.45
N VAL A 127 -11.78 -16.20 -12.80
CA VAL A 127 -10.66 -16.54 -11.91
C VAL A 127 -10.91 -15.97 -10.50
N PRO A 128 -11.74 -16.64 -9.68
CA PRO A 128 -12.14 -16.13 -8.38
C PRO A 128 -10.95 -15.83 -7.47
N GLN A 129 -10.99 -14.69 -6.82
CA GLN A 129 -10.02 -14.25 -5.81
C GLN A 129 -10.73 -14.10 -4.47
N PRO A 130 -10.31 -14.84 -3.43
CA PRO A 130 -10.90 -14.65 -2.10
C PRO A 130 -10.61 -13.26 -1.57
N ILE A 131 -11.62 -12.52 -1.10
CA ILE A 131 -11.41 -11.19 -0.51
C ILE A 131 -10.47 -11.24 0.72
N GLN A 132 -10.37 -12.38 1.39
CA GLN A 132 -9.45 -12.56 2.51
C GLN A 132 -7.97 -12.47 2.08
N TYR A 133 -7.66 -12.75 0.82
CA TYR A 133 -6.34 -12.53 0.24
C TYR A 133 -5.92 -11.05 0.34
N GLU A 134 -6.80 -10.13 -0.03
CA GLU A 134 -6.53 -8.70 0.03
C GLU A 134 -6.45 -8.21 1.48
N ARG A 135 -7.39 -8.65 2.33
CA ARG A 135 -7.45 -8.28 3.75
C ARG A 135 -6.18 -8.68 4.49
N ASN A 136 -5.71 -9.90 4.27
CA ASN A 136 -4.47 -10.37 4.88
C ASN A 136 -3.26 -9.58 4.40
N LEU A 137 -3.18 -9.23 3.12
CA LEU A 137 -2.09 -8.42 2.57
C LEU A 137 -2.07 -7.01 3.14
N TYR A 138 -3.22 -6.36 3.28
CA TYR A 138 -3.29 -5.03 3.90
C TYR A 138 -2.90 -5.06 5.38
N LEU A 139 -3.43 -6.00 6.15
CA LEU A 139 -3.00 -6.17 7.55
C LEU A 139 -1.51 -6.50 7.65
N ALA A 140 -0.99 -7.35 6.76
CA ALA A 140 0.44 -7.68 6.74
C ALA A 140 1.33 -6.47 6.41
N ALA A 141 0.82 -5.53 5.63
CA ALA A 141 1.48 -4.25 5.36
C ALA A 141 1.27 -3.19 6.46
N GLY A 142 0.64 -3.56 7.58
CA GLY A 142 0.41 -2.66 8.71
C GLY A 142 -0.79 -1.74 8.56
N VAL A 143 -1.64 -1.93 7.56
CA VAL A 143 -2.86 -1.14 7.40
C VAL A 143 -3.88 -1.57 8.45
N THR A 144 -4.18 -0.69 9.39
CA THR A 144 -5.21 -0.90 10.42
C THR A 144 -6.52 -0.22 10.08
N THR A 145 -6.46 0.83 9.26
CA THR A 145 -7.65 1.56 8.77
C THR A 145 -7.52 1.80 7.27
N ALA A 146 -8.59 1.56 6.53
CA ALA A 146 -8.68 1.68 5.09
C ALA A 146 -9.87 2.56 4.69
N ARG A 147 -9.62 3.60 3.88
CA ARG A 147 -10.66 4.38 3.21
C ARG A 147 -10.93 3.73 1.86
N GLU A 148 -12.00 2.96 1.80
CA GLU A 148 -12.47 2.32 0.57
C GLU A 148 -13.22 3.36 -0.26
N VAL A 149 -12.71 3.66 -1.44
CA VAL A 149 -13.15 4.78 -2.26
C VAL A 149 -13.75 4.32 -3.59
N GLY A 150 -14.92 3.69 -3.52
CA GLY A 150 -15.72 3.43 -4.70
C GLY A 150 -15.97 1.98 -5.07
N GLY A 151 -15.97 1.07 -4.11
CA GLY A 151 -16.41 -0.31 -4.30
C GLY A 151 -17.93 -0.48 -4.31
N ASP A 152 -18.37 -1.74 -4.29
CA ASP A 152 -19.77 -2.07 -4.09
C ASP A 152 -20.22 -1.64 -2.68
N PHE A 153 -21.14 -0.70 -2.63
CA PHE A 153 -21.56 -0.07 -1.38
C PHE A 153 -22.12 -1.06 -0.37
N GLU A 154 -23.02 -1.95 -0.78
CA GLU A 154 -23.68 -2.89 0.13
C GLU A 154 -22.70 -3.94 0.67
N LYS A 155 -21.80 -4.43 -0.18
CA LYS A 155 -20.71 -5.33 0.24
C LYS A 155 -19.77 -4.63 1.21
N SER A 156 -19.31 -3.42 0.89
CA SER A 156 -18.38 -2.66 1.73
C SER A 156 -18.98 -2.32 3.08
N LYS A 157 -20.27 -1.97 3.14
CA LYS A 157 -21.00 -1.75 4.41
C LYS A 157 -21.11 -3.02 5.25
N ARG A 158 -21.38 -4.16 4.62
CA ARG A 158 -21.38 -5.45 5.34
C ARG A 158 -19.97 -5.74 5.91
N TRP A 159 -18.92 -5.61 5.11
CA TRP A 159 -17.55 -5.84 5.57
C TRP A 159 -17.11 -4.84 6.65
N GLN A 160 -17.56 -3.59 6.57
CA GLN A 160 -17.36 -2.61 7.62
C GLN A 160 -17.96 -3.09 8.95
N ALA A 161 -19.23 -3.52 8.94
CA ALA A 161 -19.90 -4.02 10.14
C ALA A 161 -19.22 -5.28 10.70
N GLU A 162 -18.85 -6.23 9.84
CA GLU A 162 -18.13 -7.45 10.23
C GLU A 162 -16.73 -7.15 10.81
N SER A 163 -16.01 -6.17 10.23
CA SER A 163 -14.71 -5.74 10.76
C SER A 163 -14.84 -5.03 12.13
N GLN A 164 -15.87 -4.21 12.31
CA GLN A 164 -16.17 -3.56 13.59
C GLN A 164 -16.57 -4.56 14.68
N ALA A 165 -17.30 -5.59 14.29
CA ALA A 165 -17.70 -6.69 15.18
C ALA A 165 -16.59 -7.73 15.42
N HIS A 166 -15.42 -7.57 14.80
CA HIS A 166 -14.29 -8.50 14.85
C HIS A 166 -14.63 -9.94 14.41
N THR A 167 -15.63 -10.09 13.55
CA THR A 167 -16.05 -11.40 13.01
C THR A 167 -15.25 -11.80 11.78
N ILE A 168 -14.51 -10.87 11.19
CA ILE A 168 -13.56 -11.10 10.09
C ILE A 168 -12.19 -10.52 10.41
N VAL A 169 -11.16 -11.11 9.82
CA VAL A 169 -9.79 -10.58 9.84
C VAL A 169 -9.67 -9.54 8.73
N ALA A 170 -9.71 -8.26 9.09
CA ALA A 170 -9.68 -7.14 8.15
C ALA A 170 -9.25 -5.83 8.85
N PRO A 171 -8.70 -4.84 8.12
CA PRO A 171 -8.59 -3.46 8.61
C PRO A 171 -9.97 -2.88 8.98
N ARG A 172 -9.99 -1.78 9.74
CA ARG A 172 -11.17 -0.91 9.87
C ARG A 172 -11.47 -0.32 8.49
N ILE A 173 -12.74 -0.31 8.09
CA ILE A 173 -13.16 0.12 6.75
C ILE A 173 -14.01 1.37 6.87
N LEU A 174 -13.69 2.41 6.10
CA LEU A 174 -14.56 3.55 5.85
C LEU A 174 -15.05 3.47 4.40
N VAL A 175 -16.34 3.67 4.19
CA VAL A 175 -16.99 3.43 2.90
C VAL A 175 -17.40 4.74 2.23
N TYR A 176 -16.77 5.02 1.09
CA TYR A 176 -16.97 6.22 0.26
C TYR A 176 -17.50 5.80 -1.12
N PRO A 177 -18.82 5.69 -1.31
CA PRO A 177 -19.38 5.28 -2.59
C PRO A 177 -19.11 6.27 -3.71
N PHE A 178 -19.04 5.78 -4.95
CA PHE A 178 -18.86 6.59 -6.13
C PHE A 178 -20.05 7.51 -6.40
N VAL A 179 -19.76 8.79 -6.60
CA VAL A 179 -20.60 9.74 -7.31
C VAL A 179 -20.00 9.92 -8.69
N SER A 180 -20.63 9.43 -9.74
CA SER A 180 -20.11 9.47 -11.09
C SER A 180 -21.18 9.90 -12.09
N LYS A 181 -20.74 10.58 -13.15
CA LYS A 181 -21.57 10.95 -14.29
C LYS A 181 -22.36 9.74 -14.83
N GLY A 182 -23.61 9.91 -15.10
CA GLY A 182 -24.50 8.84 -15.59
C GLY A 182 -25.15 7.95 -14.51
N ARG A 183 -24.76 8.05 -13.25
CA ARG A 183 -25.47 7.40 -12.13
C ARG A 183 -26.51 8.26 -11.46
N THR A 184 -26.36 9.58 -11.56
CA THR A 184 -27.03 10.53 -10.70
C THR A 184 -27.96 11.51 -11.41
N GLY A 185 -27.87 11.67 -12.71
CA GLY A 185 -28.79 12.54 -13.46
C GLY A 185 -28.64 14.03 -13.16
N SER A 186 -29.74 14.74 -12.96
CA SER A 186 -29.76 16.16 -12.69
C SER A 186 -29.21 16.53 -11.29
N PRO A 187 -28.79 17.79 -11.04
CA PRO A 187 -28.39 18.27 -9.71
C PRO A 187 -29.38 17.95 -8.59
N ALA A 188 -30.69 17.92 -8.87
CA ALA A 188 -31.71 17.56 -7.89
C ALA A 188 -31.68 16.07 -7.52
N GLU A 189 -31.49 15.21 -8.50
CA GLU A 189 -31.36 13.76 -8.32
C GLU A 189 -30.07 13.41 -7.60
N ILE A 190 -28.96 14.11 -7.90
CA ILE A 190 -27.68 13.99 -7.19
C ILE A 190 -27.89 14.26 -5.69
N ARG A 191 -28.51 15.37 -5.33
CA ARG A 191 -28.80 15.71 -3.93
C ARG A 191 -29.67 14.64 -3.24
N ALA A 192 -30.68 14.15 -3.94
CA ALA A 192 -31.56 13.09 -3.41
C ALA A 192 -30.78 11.79 -3.16
N TRP A 193 -29.91 11.40 -4.09
CA TRP A 193 -29.06 10.22 -3.95
C TRP A 193 -28.08 10.37 -2.79
N ILE A 194 -27.43 11.54 -2.60
CA ILE A 194 -26.50 11.78 -1.49
C ILE A 194 -27.22 11.65 -0.15
N ARG A 195 -28.45 12.17 -0.01
CA ARG A 195 -29.25 11.97 1.20
C ARG A 195 -29.55 10.50 1.48
N ASP A 196 -29.94 9.75 0.45
CA ASP A 196 -30.21 8.31 0.56
C ASP A 196 -28.97 7.54 1.00
N ILE A 197 -27.83 7.76 0.35
CA ILE A 197 -26.58 7.07 0.68
C ILE A 197 -26.08 7.42 2.08
N LYS A 198 -26.25 8.67 2.52
CA LYS A 198 -25.95 9.09 3.90
C LYS A 198 -26.85 8.38 4.90
N ALA A 199 -28.14 8.26 4.63
CA ALA A 199 -29.09 7.54 5.48
C ALA A 199 -28.75 6.05 5.58
N LYS A 200 -28.17 5.46 4.54
CA LYS A 200 -27.64 4.08 4.52
C LYS A 200 -26.27 3.95 5.19
N GLY A 201 -25.69 5.05 5.68
CA GLY A 201 -24.48 5.05 6.50
C GLY A 201 -23.18 5.15 5.74
N ALA A 202 -23.14 5.82 4.60
CA ALA A 202 -21.89 6.21 3.95
C ALA A 202 -21.04 7.11 4.87
N ASP A 203 -19.72 6.87 4.92
CA ASP A 203 -18.78 7.66 5.71
C ASP A 203 -18.31 8.92 4.96
N GLY A 204 -18.35 8.89 3.64
CA GLY A 204 -18.01 9.98 2.75
C GLY A 204 -18.45 9.70 1.33
N LEU A 205 -17.90 10.45 0.36
CA LEU A 205 -18.20 10.32 -1.07
C LEU A 205 -16.89 10.26 -1.87
N LYS A 206 -16.83 9.39 -2.89
CA LYS A 206 -15.81 9.41 -3.93
C LYS A 206 -16.38 10.08 -5.17
N ILE A 207 -15.80 11.20 -5.58
CA ILE A 207 -16.20 11.98 -6.75
C ILE A 207 -15.23 11.66 -7.89
N ILE A 208 -15.76 11.34 -9.06
CA ILE A 208 -14.99 11.19 -10.30
C ILE A 208 -15.57 12.16 -11.30
N GLY A 209 -14.70 13.00 -11.86
CA GLY A 209 -14.96 13.96 -12.93
C GLY A 209 -16.41 14.43 -13.07
N MET A 210 -16.68 15.68 -12.72
CA MET A 210 -18.02 16.25 -12.75
C MET A 210 -18.02 17.56 -13.49
N ASP A 211 -19.11 17.89 -14.17
CA ASP A 211 -19.37 19.21 -14.65
C ASP A 211 -19.64 20.16 -13.46
N ARG A 212 -19.50 21.45 -13.66
CA ARG A 212 -19.48 22.42 -12.55
C ARG A 212 -20.77 22.43 -11.74
N ASP A 213 -21.93 22.38 -12.39
CA ASP A 213 -23.24 22.38 -11.72
C ASP A 213 -23.53 21.11 -10.92
N GLU A 214 -23.07 19.96 -11.42
CA GLU A 214 -23.12 18.70 -10.70
C GLU A 214 -22.21 18.73 -9.46
N LEU A 215 -20.97 19.22 -9.62
CA LEU A 215 -20.01 19.35 -8.52
C LEU A 215 -20.53 20.29 -7.42
N GLU A 216 -21.14 21.42 -7.79
CA GLU A 216 -21.80 22.34 -6.83
C GLU A 216 -22.93 21.63 -6.07
N ALA A 217 -23.75 20.82 -6.76
CA ALA A 217 -24.82 20.07 -6.11
C ALA A 217 -24.27 19.02 -5.13
N ILE A 218 -23.19 18.33 -5.49
CA ILE A 218 -22.53 17.35 -4.63
C ILE A 218 -21.97 18.03 -3.38
N MET A 219 -21.18 19.08 -3.57
CA MET A 219 -20.47 19.72 -2.46
C MET A 219 -21.41 20.42 -1.49
N ASP A 220 -22.44 21.14 -1.99
CA ASP A 220 -23.46 21.74 -1.17
C ASP A 220 -24.19 20.70 -0.29
N GLU A 221 -24.58 19.57 -0.86
CA GLU A 221 -25.29 18.52 -0.10
C GLU A 221 -24.34 17.77 0.85
N ALA A 222 -23.10 17.48 0.40
CA ALA A 222 -22.09 16.85 1.26
C ALA A 222 -21.79 17.69 2.50
N HIS A 223 -21.60 19.00 2.34
CA HIS A 223 -21.36 19.92 3.45
C HIS A 223 -22.53 19.96 4.43
N LYS A 224 -23.78 20.05 3.94
CA LYS A 224 -24.99 20.03 4.79
C LYS A 224 -25.09 18.75 5.62
N LEU A 225 -24.63 17.64 5.10
CA LEU A 225 -24.72 16.32 5.74
C LEU A 225 -23.43 15.94 6.50
N GLY A 226 -22.40 16.78 6.49
CA GLY A 226 -21.11 16.49 7.12
C GLY A 226 -20.38 15.28 6.49
N LEU A 227 -20.58 15.04 5.18
CA LEU A 227 -19.88 14.02 4.43
C LEU A 227 -18.53 14.55 3.94
N ARG A 228 -17.48 13.79 4.14
CA ARG A 228 -16.15 14.05 3.57
C ARG A 228 -16.10 13.57 2.12
N THR A 229 -15.19 14.17 1.33
CA THR A 229 -15.05 13.86 -0.09
C THR A 229 -13.62 13.44 -0.44
N ALA A 230 -13.49 12.44 -1.30
CA ALA A 230 -12.28 12.03 -1.99
C ALA A 230 -12.48 12.27 -3.49
N THR A 231 -11.61 13.04 -4.15
CA THR A 231 -11.87 13.50 -5.51
C THR A 231 -10.81 13.03 -6.51
N HIS A 232 -11.24 12.24 -7.49
CA HIS A 232 -10.46 11.92 -8.70
C HIS A 232 -10.88 12.89 -9.79
N ILE A 233 -10.11 13.95 -10.00
CA ILE A 233 -10.41 14.95 -11.03
C ILE A 233 -10.12 14.31 -12.38
N ALA A 234 -11.15 14.14 -13.19
CA ALA A 234 -11.01 13.65 -14.56
C ALA A 234 -11.08 14.82 -15.54
N VAL A 235 -11.01 14.53 -16.83
CA VAL A 235 -11.16 15.56 -17.85
C VAL A 235 -12.65 15.78 -18.12
N GLU A 236 -13.12 16.75 -17.43
CA GLU A 236 -14.42 17.37 -17.61
C GLU A 236 -14.18 18.89 -17.79
N GLU A 237 -15.19 19.72 -17.66
CA GLU A 237 -15.01 21.16 -17.72
C GLU A 237 -14.31 21.74 -16.46
N THR A 238 -14.19 20.93 -15.40
CA THR A 238 -13.65 21.34 -14.09
C THR A 238 -12.18 20.96 -13.92
N THR A 239 -11.44 21.78 -13.16
CA THR A 239 -10.06 21.55 -12.77
C THR A 239 -9.93 21.64 -11.26
N ALA A 240 -8.73 21.45 -10.71
CA ALA A 240 -8.48 21.59 -9.27
C ALA A 240 -8.98 22.93 -8.70
N LYS A 241 -9.03 24.00 -9.48
CA LYS A 241 -9.57 25.30 -9.02
C LYS A 241 -11.02 25.19 -8.58
N ASP A 242 -11.85 24.51 -9.36
CA ASP A 242 -13.26 24.33 -9.07
C ASP A 242 -13.47 23.51 -7.80
N TYR A 243 -12.74 22.40 -7.67
CA TYR A 243 -12.79 21.53 -6.50
C TYR A 243 -12.31 22.23 -5.22
N ILE A 244 -11.22 23.02 -5.32
CA ILE A 244 -10.69 23.81 -4.20
C ILE A 244 -11.68 24.90 -3.80
N GLU A 245 -12.26 25.61 -4.76
CA GLU A 245 -13.26 26.65 -4.51
C GLU A 245 -14.47 26.10 -3.77
N LEU A 246 -14.97 24.95 -4.19
CA LEU A 246 -16.13 24.28 -3.60
C LEU A 246 -15.82 23.53 -2.30
N GLY A 247 -14.55 23.49 -1.86
CA GLY A 247 -14.16 23.01 -0.54
C GLY A 247 -14.18 21.48 -0.40
N VAL A 248 -13.65 20.76 -1.38
CA VAL A 248 -13.42 19.30 -1.26
C VAL A 248 -12.44 19.00 -0.14
N ASN A 249 -12.50 17.79 0.45
CA ASN A 249 -11.60 17.42 1.53
C ASN A 249 -10.25 16.91 1.03
N SER A 250 -10.22 16.16 -0.08
CA SER A 250 -8.94 15.70 -0.68
C SER A 250 -9.00 15.64 -2.20
N ILE A 251 -7.84 15.91 -2.81
CA ILE A 251 -7.54 15.61 -4.20
C ILE A 251 -6.66 14.36 -4.19
N GLU A 252 -7.06 13.38 -5.00
CA GLU A 252 -6.38 12.11 -5.18
C GLU A 252 -5.50 12.19 -6.44
N HIS A 253 -4.37 11.49 -6.44
CA HIS A 253 -3.47 11.39 -7.59
C HIS A 253 -2.84 12.74 -8.01
N PHE A 254 -2.65 12.91 -9.31
CA PHE A 254 -2.04 14.09 -9.93
C PHE A 254 -3.02 14.91 -10.78
N TYR A 255 -4.21 14.38 -11.03
CA TYR A 255 -5.17 14.97 -11.96
C TYR A 255 -5.70 16.33 -11.53
N GLY A 256 -5.96 17.19 -12.51
CA GLY A 256 -6.58 18.50 -12.31
C GLY A 256 -5.67 19.59 -11.76
N VAL A 257 -4.59 19.24 -11.03
CA VAL A 257 -3.68 20.23 -10.42
C VAL A 257 -2.81 20.89 -11.49
N ALA A 258 -2.15 20.11 -12.34
CA ALA A 258 -1.37 20.64 -13.46
C ALA A 258 -2.26 21.31 -14.50
N ASP A 259 -3.45 20.74 -14.76
CA ASP A 259 -4.45 21.30 -15.68
C ASP A 259 -4.87 22.70 -15.27
N ALA A 260 -5.04 22.94 -13.96
CA ALA A 260 -5.35 24.25 -13.39
C ALA A 260 -4.23 25.29 -13.56
N ALA A 261 -3.02 24.86 -13.94
CA ALA A 261 -1.83 25.69 -14.09
C ALA A 261 -1.42 25.91 -15.55
N LEU A 262 -2.18 25.45 -16.52
CA LEU A 262 -1.88 25.64 -17.94
C LEU A 262 -2.06 27.11 -18.39
N ASN A 263 -1.33 27.51 -19.44
CA ASN A 263 -1.44 28.84 -20.08
C ASN A 263 -2.51 28.91 -21.19
N GLY A 264 -3.50 28.06 -21.13
CA GLY A 264 -4.58 27.94 -22.09
C GLY A 264 -5.24 26.59 -21.90
N ILE A 265 -5.74 26.04 -22.99
CA ILE A 265 -6.25 24.66 -23.01
C ILE A 265 -5.09 23.69 -23.29
N GLN A 266 -5.31 22.43 -22.96
CA GLN A 266 -4.37 21.37 -23.31
C GLN A 266 -4.22 21.27 -24.84
N ASP A 267 -2.99 21.14 -25.31
CA ASP A 267 -2.68 20.94 -26.72
C ASP A 267 -2.65 19.43 -27.02
N PHE A 268 -3.77 18.88 -27.45
CA PHE A 268 -3.90 17.48 -27.82
C PHE A 268 -3.71 17.27 -29.33
N PRO A 269 -3.09 16.13 -29.73
CA PRO A 269 -3.09 15.70 -31.11
C PRO A 269 -4.52 15.57 -31.67
N PRO A 270 -4.74 15.82 -32.99
CA PRO A 270 -6.07 15.77 -33.61
C PRO A 270 -6.78 14.41 -33.50
N ASP A 271 -6.04 13.32 -33.33
CA ASP A 271 -6.54 11.95 -33.18
C ASP A 271 -6.72 11.54 -31.70
N MET A 272 -6.52 12.47 -30.75
CA MET A 272 -6.67 12.20 -29.33
C MET A 272 -8.10 11.76 -29.01
N ASN A 273 -8.21 10.58 -28.44
CA ASN A 273 -9.45 10.07 -27.87
C ASN A 273 -9.29 9.89 -26.37
N TYR A 274 -9.94 10.73 -25.60
CA TYR A 274 -9.83 10.73 -24.14
C TYR A 274 -10.40 9.48 -23.47
N ALA A 275 -11.37 8.81 -24.10
CA ALA A 275 -11.89 7.53 -23.64
C ALA A 275 -10.87 6.39 -23.81
N ASN A 276 -9.87 6.57 -24.68
CA ASN A 276 -8.78 5.60 -24.85
C ASN A 276 -7.69 5.84 -23.77
N GLU A 277 -7.51 4.88 -22.88
CA GLU A 277 -6.56 5.00 -21.79
C GLU A 277 -5.11 5.18 -22.25
N VAL A 278 -4.71 4.54 -23.34
CA VAL A 278 -3.35 4.69 -23.91
C VAL A 278 -3.09 6.14 -24.32
N HIS A 279 -4.07 6.78 -24.96
CA HIS A 279 -3.99 8.20 -25.33
C HIS A 279 -4.01 9.10 -24.10
N ARG A 280 -4.98 8.90 -23.21
CA ARG A 280 -5.14 9.70 -22.00
C ARG A 280 -3.92 9.69 -21.10
N PHE A 281 -3.42 8.52 -20.73
CA PHE A 281 -2.25 8.40 -19.86
C PHE A 281 -0.94 8.72 -20.55
N GLY A 282 -0.81 8.43 -21.85
CA GLY A 282 0.33 8.89 -22.64
C GLY A 282 0.45 10.41 -22.61
N ARG A 283 -0.67 11.11 -22.74
CA ARG A 283 -0.71 12.58 -22.70
C ARG A 283 -0.57 13.14 -21.29
N ALA A 284 -1.14 12.47 -20.30
CA ALA A 284 -1.00 12.85 -18.89
C ALA A 284 0.47 12.97 -18.46
N GLY A 285 1.37 12.19 -19.04
CA GLY A 285 2.83 12.26 -18.83
C GLY A 285 3.49 13.58 -19.25
N GLU A 286 2.73 14.53 -19.76
CA GLU A 286 3.24 15.83 -20.20
C GLU A 286 2.66 17.04 -19.43
N LEU A 287 1.59 16.84 -18.67
CA LEU A 287 0.81 17.93 -18.10
C LEU A 287 1.61 18.84 -17.15
N TYR A 288 2.36 18.25 -16.21
CA TYR A 288 3.18 19.04 -15.28
C TYR A 288 4.34 19.75 -15.99
N ALA A 289 4.82 19.18 -17.10
CA ALA A 289 5.86 19.83 -17.89
C ALA A 289 5.34 21.01 -18.73
N GLN A 290 4.03 21.05 -19.02
CA GLN A 290 3.34 22.13 -19.71
C GLN A 290 2.78 23.17 -18.73
N ALA A 291 2.64 22.85 -17.47
CA ALA A 291 2.12 23.77 -16.45
C ALA A 291 3.05 24.99 -16.30
N ASP A 292 2.44 26.15 -16.17
CA ASP A 292 3.15 27.37 -15.79
C ASP A 292 3.53 27.28 -14.31
N PRO A 293 4.83 27.36 -13.95
CA PRO A 293 5.27 27.20 -12.57
C PRO A 293 4.62 28.18 -11.58
N GLU A 294 4.45 29.45 -11.98
CA GLU A 294 3.84 30.46 -11.10
C GLU A 294 2.34 30.17 -10.85
N LYS A 295 1.65 29.65 -11.87
CA LYS A 295 0.25 29.22 -11.71
C LYS A 295 0.16 27.95 -10.86
N LEU A 296 1.09 27.02 -11.01
CA LEU A 296 1.14 25.81 -10.20
C LEU A 296 1.35 26.15 -8.72
N HIS A 297 2.27 27.07 -8.41
CA HIS A 297 2.46 27.59 -7.04
C HIS A 297 1.17 28.19 -6.46
N LYS A 298 0.41 28.96 -7.26
CA LYS A 298 -0.87 29.53 -6.83
C LYS A 298 -1.95 28.47 -6.58
N VAL A 299 -1.99 27.40 -7.38
CA VAL A 299 -2.91 26.28 -7.13
C VAL A 299 -2.55 25.58 -5.82
N ILE A 300 -1.27 25.34 -5.58
CA ILE A 300 -0.76 24.76 -4.32
C ILE A 300 -1.12 25.67 -3.14
N ASP A 301 -0.89 26.98 -3.24
CA ASP A 301 -1.25 27.95 -2.20
C ASP A 301 -2.76 27.94 -1.90
N ALA A 302 -3.59 27.82 -2.93
CA ALA A 302 -5.04 27.72 -2.77
C ALA A 302 -5.45 26.42 -2.06
N MET A 303 -4.84 25.28 -2.39
CA MET A 303 -5.08 24.00 -1.68
C MET A 303 -4.75 24.14 -0.19
N VAL A 304 -3.59 24.72 0.14
CA VAL A 304 -3.19 24.96 1.54
C VAL A 304 -4.18 25.89 2.26
N ALA A 305 -4.51 27.03 1.64
CA ALA A 305 -5.40 28.03 2.23
C ALA A 305 -6.83 27.50 2.46
N LYS A 306 -7.29 26.55 1.64
CA LYS A 306 -8.61 25.93 1.74
C LYS A 306 -8.60 24.60 2.49
N HIS A 307 -7.46 24.19 3.05
CA HIS A 307 -7.28 22.95 3.79
C HIS A 307 -7.66 21.69 2.98
N VAL A 308 -7.45 21.71 1.66
CA VAL A 308 -7.63 20.55 0.79
C VAL A 308 -6.43 19.65 0.93
N ALA A 309 -6.62 18.41 1.35
CA ALA A 309 -5.55 17.43 1.47
C ALA A 309 -5.09 16.91 0.09
N TRP A 310 -3.87 16.40 0.01
CA TRP A 310 -3.38 15.72 -1.18
C TRP A 310 -2.99 14.28 -0.86
N ASP A 311 -3.67 13.33 -1.50
CA ASP A 311 -3.32 11.91 -1.48
C ASP A 311 -2.71 11.53 -2.84
N PRO A 312 -1.38 11.56 -2.98
CA PRO A 312 -0.76 11.46 -4.30
C PRO A 312 -0.86 10.06 -4.91
N THR A 313 -0.92 9.00 -4.12
CA THR A 313 -0.92 7.61 -4.62
C THR A 313 0.18 7.35 -5.66
N PHE A 314 1.40 7.75 -5.35
CA PHE A 314 2.54 7.62 -6.26
C PHE A 314 2.73 6.20 -6.78
N SER A 315 2.52 5.19 -5.93
CA SER A 315 2.83 3.79 -6.22
C SER A 315 2.03 3.23 -7.40
N ILE A 316 0.77 3.64 -7.58
CA ILE A 316 -0.05 3.13 -8.69
C ILE A 316 0.46 3.58 -10.06
N TYR A 317 1.08 4.75 -10.14
CA TYR A 317 1.61 5.30 -11.40
C TYR A 317 3.11 5.02 -11.62
N GLU A 318 3.76 4.26 -10.74
CA GLU A 318 5.20 3.96 -10.89
C GLU A 318 5.50 3.21 -12.19
N ALA A 319 4.62 2.32 -12.64
CA ALA A 319 4.77 1.60 -13.90
C ALA A 319 4.87 2.53 -15.11
N SER A 320 4.28 3.73 -15.04
CA SER A 320 4.35 4.74 -16.10
C SER A 320 5.78 5.25 -16.35
N ARG A 321 6.60 5.28 -15.32
CA ARG A 321 8.00 5.73 -15.41
C ARG A 321 9.03 4.60 -15.39
N ASP A 322 8.68 3.44 -14.84
CA ASP A 322 9.59 2.29 -14.67
C ASP A 322 8.81 0.96 -14.76
N LEU A 323 8.34 0.69 -15.99
CA LEU A 323 7.53 -0.49 -16.29
C LEU A 323 8.27 -1.80 -15.97
N VAL A 324 9.57 -1.89 -16.31
CA VAL A 324 10.35 -3.11 -16.10
C VAL A 324 10.45 -3.44 -14.61
N ARG A 325 10.66 -2.45 -13.77
CA ARG A 325 10.67 -2.63 -12.30
C ARG A 325 9.30 -3.06 -11.80
N ALA A 326 8.22 -2.41 -12.24
CA ALA A 326 6.87 -2.74 -11.81
C ALA A 326 6.48 -4.19 -12.16
N GLN A 327 6.89 -4.67 -13.33
CA GLN A 327 6.63 -6.03 -13.80
C GLN A 327 7.46 -7.12 -13.09
N ASN A 328 8.59 -6.78 -12.49
CA ASN A 328 9.57 -7.75 -11.97
C ASN A 328 9.76 -7.64 -10.46
N GLN A 329 8.66 -7.62 -9.70
CA GLN A 329 8.72 -7.57 -8.26
C GLN A 329 9.07 -8.93 -7.66
N PRO A 330 10.00 -9.02 -6.69
CA PRO A 330 10.49 -10.29 -6.15
C PRO A 330 9.40 -11.09 -5.42
N TRP A 331 8.37 -10.43 -4.94
CA TRP A 331 7.25 -11.07 -4.22
C TRP A 331 6.17 -11.65 -5.15
N PHE A 332 6.15 -11.32 -6.45
CA PHE A 332 5.16 -11.86 -7.38
C PHE A 332 5.19 -13.38 -7.45
N LYS A 333 6.38 -13.97 -7.37
CA LYS A 333 6.55 -15.43 -7.37
C LYS A 333 5.69 -16.15 -6.33
N ASP A 334 5.58 -15.58 -5.13
CA ASP A 334 4.93 -16.24 -3.99
C ASP A 334 3.53 -15.71 -3.70
N TYR A 335 3.25 -14.44 -4.03
CA TYR A 335 2.08 -13.74 -3.52
C TYR A 335 1.15 -13.19 -4.61
N LEU A 336 1.57 -13.12 -5.89
CA LEU A 336 0.70 -12.65 -6.96
C LEU A 336 -0.37 -13.70 -7.28
N HIS A 337 -1.63 -13.38 -6.99
CA HIS A 337 -2.75 -14.28 -7.27
C HIS A 337 -2.98 -14.42 -8.79
N PRO A 338 -3.35 -15.62 -9.30
CA PRO A 338 -3.61 -15.84 -10.71
C PRO A 338 -4.61 -14.88 -11.37
N SER A 339 -5.60 -14.41 -10.65
CA SER A 339 -6.55 -13.40 -11.13
C SER A 339 -5.84 -12.08 -11.45
N MET A 340 -5.01 -11.59 -10.53
CA MET A 340 -4.22 -10.38 -10.76
C MET A 340 -3.13 -10.59 -11.82
N GLU A 341 -2.46 -11.74 -11.80
CA GLU A 341 -1.44 -12.08 -12.80
C GLU A 341 -2.00 -12.02 -14.23
N GLN A 342 -3.24 -12.52 -14.41
CA GLN A 342 -3.91 -12.46 -15.70
C GLN A 342 -4.34 -11.02 -16.04
N TYR A 343 -4.85 -10.29 -15.05
CA TYR A 343 -5.28 -8.91 -15.21
C TYR A 343 -4.11 -7.96 -15.55
N PHE A 344 -2.94 -8.19 -15.00
CA PHE A 344 -1.74 -7.39 -15.26
C PHE A 344 -1.12 -7.60 -16.65
N LYS A 345 -1.56 -8.63 -17.40
CA LYS A 345 -1.16 -8.73 -18.81
C LYS A 345 -1.74 -7.55 -19.58
N GLY A 346 -0.88 -6.88 -20.35
CA GLY A 346 -1.31 -5.76 -21.18
C GLY A 346 -2.47 -6.14 -22.09
N SER A 347 -3.54 -5.37 -22.03
CA SER A 347 -4.77 -5.58 -22.79
C SER A 347 -5.50 -4.26 -22.98
N THR A 348 -6.11 -4.04 -24.12
CA THR A 348 -6.99 -2.89 -24.36
C THR A 348 -8.30 -2.98 -23.56
N GLU A 349 -8.65 -4.17 -23.05
CA GLU A 349 -9.87 -4.44 -22.29
C GLU A 349 -9.69 -4.20 -20.78
N ASN A 350 -8.45 -4.18 -20.29
CA ASN A 350 -8.16 -4.06 -18.86
C ASN A 350 -7.89 -2.61 -18.50
N HIS A 351 -8.71 -2.06 -17.62
CA HIS A 351 -8.45 -0.76 -17.02
C HIS A 351 -7.06 -0.73 -16.37
N GLY A 352 -6.28 0.31 -16.64
CA GLY A 352 -4.89 0.44 -16.17
C GLY A 352 -3.83 -0.19 -17.07
N SER A 353 -4.18 -0.77 -18.22
CA SER A 353 -3.22 -1.28 -19.21
C SER A 353 -2.73 -0.22 -20.19
N TYR A 354 -2.71 1.04 -19.80
CA TYR A 354 -2.43 2.17 -20.67
C TYR A 354 -0.98 2.23 -21.22
N PHE A 355 -0.04 1.55 -20.60
CA PHE A 355 1.34 1.42 -21.09
C PHE A 355 1.46 0.49 -22.31
N PHE A 356 0.37 -0.12 -22.73
CA PHE A 356 0.32 -1.01 -23.88
C PHE A 356 0.68 -0.23 -25.16
N GLY A 357 1.73 -0.68 -25.85
CA GLY A 357 2.22 -0.03 -27.07
C GLY A 357 2.97 1.29 -26.85
N TRP A 358 3.35 1.64 -25.61
CA TRP A 358 4.14 2.84 -25.35
C TRP A 358 5.54 2.79 -25.99
N THR A 359 6.03 3.98 -26.33
CA THR A 359 7.39 4.21 -26.81
C THR A 359 8.26 4.76 -25.69
N SER A 360 9.57 4.80 -25.91
CA SER A 360 10.51 5.45 -24.99
C SER A 360 10.21 6.94 -24.76
N THR A 361 9.47 7.58 -25.68
CA THR A 361 9.04 8.98 -25.52
C THR A 361 8.03 9.11 -24.39
N GLN A 362 6.99 8.27 -24.34
CA GLN A 362 6.00 8.28 -23.26
C GLN A 362 6.65 7.98 -21.92
N GLU A 363 7.51 6.97 -21.82
CA GLU A 363 8.23 6.67 -20.58
C GLU A 363 9.11 7.84 -20.13
N SER A 364 9.82 8.50 -21.06
CA SER A 364 10.65 9.66 -20.75
C SER A 364 9.83 10.83 -20.23
N ASN A 365 8.68 11.11 -20.87
CA ASN A 365 7.76 12.14 -20.44
C ASN A 365 7.21 11.85 -19.04
N TRP A 366 6.85 10.60 -18.74
CA TRP A 366 6.39 10.21 -17.43
C TRP A 366 7.45 10.32 -16.34
N ARG A 367 8.72 10.00 -16.63
CA ARG A 367 9.82 10.22 -15.66
C ARG A 367 9.96 11.71 -15.32
N ARG A 368 9.82 12.59 -16.32
CA ARG A 368 9.86 14.03 -16.11
C ARG A 368 8.65 14.52 -15.33
N GLN A 369 7.43 14.13 -15.73
CA GLN A 369 6.20 14.47 -15.03
C GLN A 369 6.24 14.04 -13.59
N TYR A 370 6.64 12.81 -13.33
CA TYR A 370 6.67 12.22 -12.01
C TYR A 370 7.58 12.99 -11.06
N ARG A 371 8.71 13.48 -11.56
CA ARG A 371 9.61 14.33 -10.78
C ARG A 371 8.95 15.66 -10.42
N ILE A 372 8.36 16.35 -11.39
CA ILE A 372 7.70 17.64 -11.16
C ILE A 372 6.52 17.47 -10.19
N TRP A 373 5.77 16.38 -10.33
CA TRP A 373 4.68 16.06 -9.43
C TRP A 373 5.17 15.80 -8.00
N MET A 374 6.22 15.02 -7.80
CA MET A 374 6.84 14.83 -6.49
C MET A 374 7.31 16.14 -5.86
N ASP A 375 7.96 17.00 -6.66
CA ASP A 375 8.41 18.33 -6.21
C ASP A 375 7.21 19.22 -5.81
N ALA A 376 6.10 19.16 -6.55
CA ALA A 376 4.87 19.88 -6.23
C ALA A 376 4.22 19.39 -4.91
N VAL A 377 4.17 18.08 -4.68
CA VAL A 377 3.69 17.51 -3.40
C VAL A 377 4.61 17.90 -2.25
N ARG A 378 5.92 17.92 -2.47
CA ARG A 378 6.88 18.38 -1.46
C ARG A 378 6.70 19.87 -1.14
N GLU A 379 6.50 20.70 -2.14
CA GLU A 379 6.18 22.14 -1.96
C GLU A 379 4.90 22.32 -1.15
N PHE A 380 3.84 21.59 -1.52
CA PHE A 380 2.56 21.63 -0.81
C PHE A 380 2.72 21.30 0.68
N ALA A 381 3.46 20.25 1.02
CA ALA A 381 3.73 19.89 2.41
C ALA A 381 4.54 20.98 3.14
N ASN A 382 5.59 21.53 2.50
CA ASN A 382 6.43 22.59 3.08
C ASN A 382 5.64 23.85 3.38
N LYS A 383 4.55 24.10 2.67
CA LYS A 383 3.60 25.21 2.91
C LYS A 383 2.54 24.88 3.97
N GLY A 384 2.62 23.71 4.60
CA GLY A 384 1.68 23.24 5.64
C GLY A 384 0.48 22.48 5.12
N GLY A 385 0.50 22.05 3.86
CA GLY A 385 -0.52 21.20 3.28
C GLY A 385 -0.55 19.79 3.89
N LEU A 386 -1.73 19.20 3.96
CA LEU A 386 -1.95 17.86 4.51
C LEU A 386 -1.71 16.81 3.43
N VAL A 387 -0.53 16.17 3.47
CA VAL A 387 -0.21 15.02 2.60
C VAL A 387 -0.57 13.73 3.33
N THR A 388 -1.18 12.77 2.61
CA THR A 388 -1.55 11.44 3.10
C THR A 388 -0.96 10.34 2.22
N THR A 389 -1.18 9.08 2.56
CA THR A 389 -0.74 7.92 1.77
C THR A 389 -1.91 7.02 1.44
N GLY A 390 -2.08 6.74 0.15
CA GLY A 390 -2.99 5.76 -0.40
C GLY A 390 -2.29 4.95 -1.48
N ASP A 391 -2.65 3.69 -1.69
CA ASP A 391 -1.94 2.86 -2.67
C ASP A 391 -2.71 2.61 -3.96
N ASP A 392 -4.02 2.81 -3.96
CA ASP A 392 -4.88 2.57 -5.12
C ASP A 392 -4.56 1.23 -5.83
N ALA A 393 -4.17 0.21 -5.03
CA ALA A 393 -3.65 -1.05 -5.54
C ALA A 393 -4.72 -1.92 -6.22
N GLY A 394 -4.26 -2.89 -7.00
CA GLY A 394 -5.09 -3.81 -7.78
C GLY A 394 -5.06 -3.52 -9.27
N TYR A 395 -4.32 -2.51 -9.71
CA TYR A 395 -4.09 -2.09 -11.09
C TYR A 395 -2.60 -1.96 -11.37
N ILE A 396 -2.20 -1.88 -12.62
CA ILE A 396 -0.90 -1.40 -13.11
C ILE A 396 0.30 -1.97 -12.33
N TYR A 397 0.31 -3.28 -12.11
CA TYR A 397 1.33 -4.01 -11.34
C TYR A 397 1.42 -3.62 -9.85
N SER A 398 0.55 -2.73 -9.33
CA SER A 398 0.49 -2.43 -7.91
C SER A 398 -0.34 -3.48 -7.18
N MET A 399 0.28 -4.22 -6.28
CA MET A 399 -0.34 -5.33 -5.54
C MET A 399 -0.78 -4.86 -4.15
N TYR A 400 -1.94 -5.33 -3.70
CA TYR A 400 -2.50 -5.02 -2.37
C TYR A 400 -1.46 -5.18 -1.25
N GLY A 401 -1.38 -4.22 -0.35
CA GLY A 401 -0.43 -4.20 0.76
C GLY A 401 1.01 -3.90 0.35
N PHE A 402 1.48 -4.39 -0.80
CA PHE A 402 2.80 -4.02 -1.32
C PHE A 402 2.80 -2.61 -1.91
N GLY A 403 1.67 -2.19 -2.48
CA GLY A 403 1.48 -0.83 -3.00
C GLY A 403 1.68 0.22 -1.91
N ILE A 404 1.05 0.04 -0.72
CA ILE A 404 1.21 1.01 0.37
C ILE A 404 2.65 1.05 0.90
N ALA A 405 3.33 -0.09 1.01
CA ALA A 405 4.74 -0.10 1.40
C ALA A 405 5.61 0.63 0.37
N ARG A 406 5.30 0.49 -0.92
CA ARG A 406 5.99 1.21 -1.99
C ARG A 406 5.67 2.70 -1.98
N GLU A 407 4.45 3.09 -1.65
CA GLU A 407 4.04 4.49 -1.47
C GLU A 407 4.93 5.19 -0.45
N LEU A 408 5.20 4.56 0.70
CA LEU A 408 6.09 5.12 1.72
C LEU A 408 7.52 5.35 1.20
N GLU A 409 8.07 4.41 0.41
CA GLU A 409 9.38 4.60 -0.22
C GLU A 409 9.37 5.75 -1.24
N LEU A 410 8.28 5.93 -1.99
CA LEU A 410 8.14 7.00 -2.98
C LEU A 410 7.98 8.37 -2.33
N HIS A 411 7.33 8.46 -1.16
CA HIS A 411 7.35 9.68 -0.37
C HIS A 411 8.78 10.04 0.07
N GLN A 412 9.59 9.07 0.48
CA GLN A 412 11.01 9.32 0.79
C GLN A 412 11.78 9.75 -0.47
N GLU A 413 11.50 9.16 -1.63
CA GLU A 413 12.09 9.57 -2.92
C GLU A 413 11.69 11.01 -3.30
N ALA A 414 10.48 11.45 -2.96
CA ALA A 414 10.02 12.83 -3.11
C ALA A 414 10.72 13.81 -2.15
N GLY A 415 11.62 13.32 -1.28
CA GLY A 415 12.45 14.12 -0.39
C GLY A 415 11.89 14.29 1.03
N PHE A 416 10.85 13.53 1.41
CA PHE A 416 10.36 13.55 2.78
C PHE A 416 11.27 12.73 3.73
N HIS A 417 11.48 13.26 4.93
CA HIS A 417 12.19 12.52 5.97
C HIS A 417 11.34 11.31 6.42
N PRO A 418 11.94 10.15 6.79
CA PRO A 418 11.16 8.98 7.22
C PRO A 418 10.13 9.24 8.32
N LEU A 419 10.40 10.18 9.24
CA LEU A 419 9.42 10.60 10.25
C LEU A 419 8.21 11.32 9.64
N GLU A 420 8.41 12.16 8.62
CA GLU A 420 7.33 12.80 7.87
C GLU A 420 6.52 11.75 7.10
N VAL A 421 7.19 10.78 6.47
CA VAL A 421 6.53 9.67 5.77
C VAL A 421 5.62 8.88 6.71
N ILE A 422 6.10 8.55 7.92
CA ILE A 422 5.28 7.86 8.92
C ILE A 422 4.11 8.74 9.38
N GLU A 423 4.31 10.06 9.56
CA GLU A 423 3.23 10.99 9.87
C GLU A 423 2.17 11.03 8.77
N HIS A 424 2.58 11.04 7.48
CA HIS A 424 1.66 10.97 6.33
C HIS A 424 0.81 9.70 6.38
N ALA A 425 1.43 8.58 6.67
CA ALA A 425 0.80 7.27 6.70
C ALA A 425 -0.06 7.00 7.95
N THR A 426 0.04 7.82 8.97
CA THR A 426 -0.62 7.55 10.25
C THR A 426 -1.50 8.72 10.69
N TRP A 427 -0.93 9.76 11.31
CA TRP A 427 -1.73 10.85 11.86
C TRP A 427 -2.36 11.76 10.79
N ASN A 428 -1.68 11.99 9.67
CA ASN A 428 -2.29 12.76 8.57
C ASN A 428 -3.45 11.99 7.93
N GLY A 429 -3.31 10.68 7.74
CA GLY A 429 -4.42 9.82 7.35
C GLY A 429 -5.60 9.90 8.34
N ALA A 430 -5.32 9.87 9.65
CA ALA A 430 -6.34 10.02 10.69
C ALA A 430 -7.04 11.38 10.63
N LYS A 431 -6.30 12.49 10.39
CA LYS A 431 -6.89 13.83 10.17
C LYS A 431 -7.80 13.84 8.95
N LEU A 432 -7.35 13.25 7.84
CA LEU A 432 -8.13 13.22 6.60
C LEU A 432 -9.49 12.55 6.80
N ILE A 433 -9.56 11.48 7.59
CA ILE A 433 -10.81 10.76 7.86
C ILE A 433 -11.58 11.29 9.09
N GLY A 434 -11.06 12.32 9.79
CA GLY A 434 -11.70 12.92 10.97
C GLY A 434 -11.64 12.06 12.24
N MET A 435 -10.54 11.32 12.43
CA MET A 435 -10.31 10.47 13.60
C MET A 435 -8.98 10.77 14.32
N GLU A 436 -8.42 11.97 14.14
CA GLU A 436 -7.11 12.39 14.66
C GLU A 436 -6.99 12.42 16.19
N ASP A 437 -8.10 12.47 16.92
CA ASP A 437 -8.17 12.39 18.39
C ASP A 437 -8.21 10.95 18.90
N ARG A 438 -8.32 9.96 18.02
CA ARG A 438 -8.47 8.54 18.36
C ARG A 438 -7.47 7.63 17.68
N LEU A 439 -6.89 8.03 16.53
CA LEU A 439 -6.01 7.24 15.69
C LEU A 439 -4.72 8.00 15.32
N GLY A 440 -3.73 7.25 14.85
CA GLY A 440 -2.52 7.78 14.22
C GLY A 440 -1.43 8.19 15.19
N LYS A 441 -1.57 7.93 16.50
CA LYS A 441 -0.54 8.20 17.51
C LYS A 441 -0.44 7.08 18.55
N VAL A 442 0.78 6.84 19.05
CA VAL A 442 1.01 6.00 20.23
C VAL A 442 0.78 6.86 21.49
N ARG A 443 -0.46 6.97 21.92
CA ARG A 443 -0.85 7.88 23.01
C ARG A 443 -1.96 7.27 23.88
N GLU A 444 -1.90 7.52 25.18
CA GLU A 444 -2.98 7.15 26.11
C GLU A 444 -4.31 7.77 25.67
N GLY A 445 -5.39 6.98 25.73
CA GLY A 445 -6.72 7.33 25.25
C GLY A 445 -6.98 7.06 23.75
N PHE A 446 -5.94 6.75 22.98
CA PHE A 446 -6.06 6.39 21.57
C PHE A 446 -6.38 4.90 21.41
N ILE A 447 -7.03 4.56 20.30
CA ILE A 447 -7.26 3.17 19.91
C ILE A 447 -5.91 2.48 19.70
N ALA A 448 -5.78 1.27 20.19
CA ALA A 448 -4.56 0.48 20.04
C ALA A 448 -4.43 -0.11 18.64
N ASP A 449 -4.28 0.79 17.66
CA ASP A 449 -3.91 0.48 16.29
C ASP A 449 -2.40 0.71 16.16
N LEU A 450 -1.61 -0.36 16.25
CA LEU A 450 -0.16 -0.31 16.43
C LEU A 450 0.55 -1.33 15.52
N LEU A 451 1.80 -1.02 15.15
CA LEU A 451 2.71 -1.96 14.49
C LEU A 451 3.88 -2.25 15.41
N VAL A 452 4.26 -3.52 15.52
CA VAL A 452 5.53 -3.94 16.13
C VAL A 452 6.48 -4.31 15.01
N VAL A 453 7.52 -3.50 14.82
CA VAL A 453 8.47 -3.62 13.71
C VAL A 453 9.81 -4.12 14.23
N ASN A 454 10.27 -5.24 13.71
CA ASN A 454 11.60 -5.78 13.99
C ASN A 454 12.63 -5.04 13.13
N GLY A 455 13.38 -4.15 13.72
CA GLY A 455 14.30 -3.22 13.08
C GLY A 455 13.79 -1.77 13.10
N ASN A 456 14.64 -0.84 12.71
CA ASN A 456 14.36 0.59 12.73
C ASN A 456 13.80 1.08 11.38
N PRO A 457 12.48 1.33 11.24
CA PRO A 457 11.90 1.79 9.98
C PRO A 457 12.35 3.19 9.57
N LEU A 458 12.92 3.98 10.50
CA LEU A 458 13.49 5.30 10.17
C LEU A 458 14.83 5.20 9.43
N GLU A 459 15.54 4.09 9.58
CA GLU A 459 16.75 3.79 8.81
C GLU A 459 16.42 3.12 7.48
N ASN A 460 15.35 2.34 7.45
CA ASN A 460 14.96 1.58 6.26
C ASN A 460 13.45 1.35 6.21
N LEU A 461 12.74 2.19 5.45
CA LEU A 461 11.28 2.07 5.27
C LEU A 461 10.84 0.74 4.62
N LYS A 462 11.76 0.03 3.92
CA LYS A 462 11.46 -1.32 3.37
C LYS A 462 11.11 -2.35 4.44
N LEU A 463 11.43 -2.08 5.71
CA LEU A 463 10.96 -2.89 6.83
C LEU A 463 9.43 -2.86 7.01
N LEU A 464 8.75 -1.89 6.40
CA LEU A 464 7.28 -1.83 6.38
C LEU A 464 6.66 -2.62 5.21
N ASN A 465 7.48 -3.22 4.33
CA ASN A 465 7.01 -4.10 3.28
C ASN A 465 6.68 -5.49 3.87
N PRO A 466 5.51 -6.09 3.54
CA PRO A 466 5.13 -7.42 4.03
C PRO A 466 6.14 -8.53 3.70
N TYR A 467 6.89 -8.34 2.62
CA TYR A 467 7.97 -9.27 2.22
C TYR A 467 9.24 -9.11 3.07
N GLY A 468 9.32 -8.08 3.92
CA GLY A 468 10.52 -7.69 4.66
C GLY A 468 11.56 -6.99 3.79
N ALA A 469 12.71 -6.69 4.37
CA ALA A 469 13.84 -6.07 3.68
C ALA A 469 15.00 -7.04 3.49
N ASP A 470 15.80 -6.82 2.44
CA ASP A 470 17.11 -7.45 2.34
C ASP A 470 18.05 -6.72 3.29
N VAL A 471 18.59 -7.45 4.24
CA VAL A 471 19.55 -6.96 5.20
C VAL A 471 20.88 -7.69 5.05
N MET A 472 21.97 -6.95 5.15
CA MET A 472 23.30 -7.54 5.22
C MET A 472 23.47 -8.17 6.60
N MET A 473 23.79 -9.45 6.62
CA MET A 473 24.12 -10.19 7.83
C MET A 473 25.62 -10.37 7.91
N VAL A 474 26.21 -10.05 9.03
CA VAL A 474 27.61 -10.33 9.31
C VAL A 474 27.70 -11.25 10.52
N ASN A 475 28.32 -12.40 10.32
CA ASN A 475 28.42 -13.45 11.35
C ASN A 475 27.05 -13.84 11.94
N GLY A 476 26.01 -13.85 11.07
CA GLY A 476 24.64 -14.22 11.44
C GLY A 476 23.83 -13.13 12.17
N LYS A 477 24.35 -11.90 12.27
CA LYS A 477 23.65 -10.76 12.88
C LYS A 477 23.38 -9.68 11.83
N PRO A 478 22.21 -9.00 11.85
CA PRO A 478 21.97 -7.84 11.02
C PRO A 478 23.02 -6.76 11.28
N MET A 479 23.59 -6.23 10.21
CA MET A 479 24.55 -5.15 10.29
C MET A 479 23.88 -3.79 10.16
N PRO A 480 24.17 -2.84 11.05
CA PRO A 480 23.89 -1.44 10.81
C PRO A 480 24.63 -0.95 9.56
N ASN A 481 24.01 -0.09 8.76
CA ASN A 481 24.68 0.57 7.66
C ASN A 481 26.00 1.22 8.14
N TYR A 482 27.03 1.19 7.27
CA TYR A 482 28.36 1.79 7.51
C TYR A 482 29.25 1.12 8.57
N THR A 483 28.93 -0.05 9.08
CA THR A 483 29.87 -0.78 9.93
C THR A 483 30.99 -1.37 9.06
N PRO A 484 32.28 -1.14 9.38
CA PRO A 484 33.38 -1.75 8.66
C PRO A 484 33.32 -3.28 8.73
N ILE A 485 33.48 -3.94 7.59
CA ILE A 485 33.53 -5.42 7.50
C ILE A 485 34.99 -5.84 7.55
N GLY A 486 35.33 -6.72 8.49
CA GLY A 486 36.67 -7.28 8.63
C GLY A 486 36.92 -8.42 7.62
N SER A 487 38.19 -8.69 7.34
CA SER A 487 38.59 -9.73 6.36
C SER A 487 38.21 -11.17 6.73
N GLY A 488 37.84 -11.40 7.99
CA GLY A 488 37.37 -12.71 8.48
C GLY A 488 35.87 -12.84 8.64
N ASP A 489 35.11 -11.79 8.35
CA ASP A 489 33.66 -11.78 8.55
C ASP A 489 32.93 -12.56 7.47
N ARG A 490 31.93 -13.33 7.88
CA ARG A 490 30.99 -13.98 6.97
C ARG A 490 29.88 -13.01 6.63
N VAL A 491 29.85 -12.53 5.39
CA VAL A 491 28.85 -11.61 4.89
C VAL A 491 27.86 -12.38 4.01
N GLN A 492 26.57 -12.22 4.29
CA GLN A 492 25.49 -12.76 3.47
C GLN A 492 24.31 -11.81 3.47
N ASN A 493 23.56 -11.77 2.38
CA ASN A 493 22.27 -11.11 2.36
C ASN A 493 21.20 -12.10 2.85
N ALA A 494 20.35 -11.64 3.75
CA ALA A 494 19.21 -12.40 4.22
C ALA A 494 17.96 -11.52 4.25
N ARG A 495 16.81 -12.14 4.07
CA ARG A 495 15.56 -11.49 4.35
C ARG A 495 15.41 -11.38 5.86
N GLY A 496 15.23 -10.19 6.40
CA GLY A 496 15.17 -9.99 7.84
C GLY A 496 14.39 -8.75 8.23
N GLY A 497 14.05 -8.67 9.52
CA GLY A 497 13.26 -7.59 10.04
C GLY A 497 11.82 -7.59 9.54
N GLY A 498 11.18 -6.44 9.61
CA GLY A 498 9.83 -6.24 9.10
C GLY A 498 8.77 -6.15 10.19
N ILE A 499 7.52 -5.93 9.78
CA ILE A 499 6.38 -5.91 10.70
C ILE A 499 6.17 -7.34 11.23
N GLU A 500 6.27 -7.50 12.54
CA GLU A 500 6.01 -8.78 13.21
C GLU A 500 4.54 -8.91 13.62
N TRP A 501 4.00 -7.81 14.14
CA TRP A 501 2.59 -7.73 14.54
C TRP A 501 1.95 -6.46 14.03
N THR A 502 0.80 -6.61 13.42
CA THR A 502 -0.17 -5.55 13.20
C THR A 502 -1.25 -5.70 14.26
N ILE A 503 -1.51 -4.64 15.02
CA ILE A 503 -2.49 -4.61 16.10
C ILE A 503 -3.59 -3.66 15.66
N LYS A 504 -4.83 -4.14 15.58
CA LYS A 504 -6.02 -3.34 15.26
C LYS A 504 -7.03 -3.49 16.38
N ASP A 505 -7.50 -2.38 16.93
CA ASP A 505 -8.43 -2.37 18.07
C ASP A 505 -7.91 -3.23 19.26
N GLY A 506 -6.59 -3.27 19.48
CA GLY A 506 -5.94 -4.10 20.49
C GLY A 506 -5.84 -5.59 20.16
N ILE A 507 -6.29 -6.02 18.98
CA ILE A 507 -6.21 -7.40 18.52
C ILE A 507 -4.91 -7.59 17.72
N PRO A 508 -4.01 -8.49 18.15
CA PRO A 508 -2.75 -8.72 17.47
C PRO A 508 -2.88 -9.70 16.29
N TYR A 509 -2.41 -9.29 15.13
CA TYR A 509 -2.31 -10.11 13.92
C TYR A 509 -0.84 -10.37 13.60
N HIS A 510 -0.42 -11.63 13.63
CA HIS A 510 0.95 -12.02 13.35
C HIS A 510 1.23 -12.00 11.84
N VAL A 511 2.05 -11.06 11.39
CA VAL A 511 2.28 -10.82 9.96
C VAL A 511 2.85 -12.04 9.22
N PRO A 512 3.85 -12.78 9.76
CA PRO A 512 4.31 -14.00 9.08
C PRO A 512 3.23 -15.07 8.92
N THR A 513 2.20 -15.10 9.80
CA THR A 513 1.04 -15.99 9.64
C THR A 513 0.14 -15.55 8.50
N LEU A 514 -0.22 -14.25 8.47
CA LEU A 514 -1.02 -13.68 7.37
C LEU A 514 -0.36 -13.93 6.01
N MET A 515 0.94 -13.68 5.91
CA MET A 515 1.70 -13.89 4.66
C MET A 515 1.74 -15.35 4.22
N ARG A 516 1.83 -16.28 5.17
CA ARG A 516 1.76 -17.72 4.86
C ARG A 516 0.37 -18.10 4.33
N GLU A 517 -0.71 -17.61 4.98
CA GLU A 517 -2.08 -17.84 4.53
C GLU A 517 -2.30 -17.30 3.11
N VAL A 518 -1.76 -16.11 2.80
CA VAL A 518 -1.78 -15.54 1.44
C VAL A 518 -1.07 -16.46 0.45
N LYS A 519 0.12 -16.93 0.79
CA LYS A 519 0.88 -17.85 -0.07
C LYS A 519 0.11 -19.16 -0.32
N ASP A 520 -0.53 -19.71 0.71
CA ASP A 520 -1.35 -20.91 0.59
C ASP A 520 -2.58 -20.69 -0.32
N MET A 521 -3.22 -19.50 -0.26
CA MET A 521 -4.29 -19.14 -1.18
C MET A 521 -3.80 -19.10 -2.63
N VAL A 522 -2.64 -18.49 -2.87
CA VAL A 522 -2.02 -18.39 -4.19
C VAL A 522 -1.66 -19.76 -4.75
N VAL A 523 -1.05 -20.63 -3.94
CA VAL A 523 -0.71 -22.01 -4.34
C VAL A 523 -1.97 -22.76 -4.75
N LYS A 524 -3.00 -22.77 -3.90
CA LYS A 524 -4.29 -23.42 -4.18
C LYS A 524 -4.97 -22.88 -5.45
N ALA A 525 -4.87 -21.57 -5.69
CA ALA A 525 -5.44 -20.95 -6.90
C ALA A 525 -4.67 -21.36 -8.17
N ARG A 526 -3.35 -21.52 -8.08
CA ARG A 526 -2.51 -21.99 -9.20
C ARG A 526 -2.78 -23.46 -9.53
N GLU A 527 -2.98 -24.33 -8.53
CA GLU A 527 -3.31 -25.74 -8.71
C GLU A 527 -4.68 -25.94 -9.41
N ARG A 528 -5.63 -25.05 -9.19
CA ARG A 528 -6.97 -25.09 -9.79
C ARG A 528 -7.02 -24.61 -11.25
N ARG A 529 -5.98 -23.96 -11.74
CA ARG A 529 -5.89 -23.61 -13.16
C ARG A 529 -5.83 -24.89 -13.99
N PRO A 530 -6.72 -25.09 -14.99
CA PRO A 530 -6.51 -26.16 -15.96
C PRO A 530 -5.12 -25.98 -16.57
N SER A 531 -4.34 -27.05 -16.61
CA SER A 531 -3.07 -27.03 -17.33
C SER A 531 -3.37 -26.65 -18.78
N THR A 532 -3.11 -25.43 -19.17
CA THR A 532 -2.97 -25.06 -20.58
C THR A 532 -1.65 -25.67 -21.07
N THR A 533 -1.62 -27.01 -21.13
CA THR A 533 -0.59 -27.73 -21.83
C THR A 533 -1.00 -27.80 -23.30
N ALA A 534 -0.09 -27.32 -24.08
CA ALA A 534 0.11 -27.61 -25.49
C ALA A 534 -0.82 -26.95 -26.50
N GLY A 535 -0.29 -26.01 -27.19
CA GLY A 535 -0.81 -25.48 -28.43
C GLY A 535 -0.01 -24.28 -28.92
N GLN A 536 1.24 -24.55 -29.35
CA GLN A 536 2.13 -23.71 -30.17
C GLN A 536 3.08 -22.79 -29.44
#